data_5c01dfda0b092b35030807e0e9efc3c2
#
_entry.id   5c01dfda0b092b35030807e0e9efc3c2
#
_cell.length_a   1.000
_cell.length_b   1.000
_cell.length_c   1.000
_cell.angle_alpha   90.00
_cell.angle_beta   90.00
_cell.angle_gamma   90.00
#
_symmetry.space_group_name_H-M   'P 1'
#
loop_
_entity.id
_entity.type
_entity.pdbx_description
1 polymer ?
#
loop_
_entity_poly.entity_id
_entity_poly.type
_entity_poly.pdbx_seq_one_letter_code
_entity_poly.pdbx_strand_id
1 'polypeptide(L)'
;MYLLLCLFSSAMAVLALSSWAAKQGSGFAVDELTGQLTGIGDYRRAVVQAGAAAIGILVAILLSNIDYRSLVNVWPVHVVLTWGLVLPTLVIRNVTIGPLTIGYNAGDTDNYSWYKLGGFTFQPTELAKISFILTFAMHLNNAVSYTHLRAH
;
A
#
# COMPACT_ATOMS: atom_id res chain seq x y z
N MET A 1 0.18 -3.77 -21.03
CA MET A 1 -1.26 -3.94 -20.75
C MET A 1 -1.59 -3.68 -19.28
N TYR A 2 -0.96 -4.37 -18.32
CA TYR A 2 -1.27 -4.18 -16.88
C TYR A 2 -1.01 -2.77 -16.36
N LEU A 3 0.06 -2.12 -16.78
CA LEU A 3 0.39 -0.74 -16.38
C LEU A 3 -0.71 0.26 -16.82
N LEU A 4 -1.24 0.09 -18.03
CA LEU A 4 -2.35 0.91 -18.51
C LEU A 4 -3.64 0.71 -17.69
N LEU A 5 -3.94 -0.53 -17.27
CA LEU A 5 -5.07 -0.81 -16.39
C LEU A 5 -4.89 -0.17 -15.01
N CYS A 6 -3.68 -0.23 -14.43
CA CYS A 6 -3.37 0.43 -13.17
C CYS A 6 -3.50 1.96 -13.27
N LEU A 7 -2.99 2.55 -14.37
CA LEU A 7 -3.13 3.99 -14.63
C LEU A 7 -4.59 4.40 -14.76
N PHE A 8 -5.36 3.64 -15.53
CA PHE A 8 -6.79 3.88 -15.72
C PHE A 8 -7.57 3.80 -14.40
N SER A 9 -7.34 2.73 -13.60
CA SER A 9 -8.01 2.57 -12.31
C SER A 9 -7.64 3.67 -11.31
N SER A 10 -6.37 4.09 -11.29
CA SER A 10 -5.91 5.20 -10.45
C SER A 10 -6.53 6.53 -10.87
N ALA A 11 -6.61 6.80 -12.18
CA ALA A 11 -7.26 8.00 -12.70
C ALA A 11 -8.76 8.03 -12.35
N MET A 12 -9.46 6.90 -12.51
CA MET A 12 -10.86 6.76 -12.13
C MET A 12 -11.09 6.97 -10.63
N ALA A 13 -10.18 6.46 -9.78
CA ALA A 13 -10.26 6.68 -8.34
C ALA A 13 -10.11 8.16 -7.96
N VAL A 14 -9.15 8.87 -8.56
CA VAL A 14 -8.95 10.31 -8.34
C VAL A 14 -10.18 11.11 -8.82
N LEU A 15 -10.73 10.78 -10.00
CA LEU A 15 -11.93 11.43 -10.52
C LEU A 15 -13.15 11.18 -9.62
N ALA A 16 -13.34 9.95 -9.14
CA ALA A 16 -14.43 9.61 -8.24
C ALA A 16 -14.35 10.37 -6.91
N LEU A 17 -13.14 10.45 -6.32
CA LEU A 17 -12.91 11.18 -5.07
C LEU A 17 -13.11 12.70 -5.25
N SER A 18 -12.63 13.26 -6.35
CA SER A 18 -12.83 14.69 -6.64
C SER A 18 -14.30 15.02 -6.90
N SER A 19 -15.02 14.15 -7.62
CA SER A 19 -16.46 14.29 -7.86
C SER A 19 -17.28 14.19 -6.58
N TRP A 20 -16.89 13.28 -5.68
CA TRP A 20 -17.52 13.15 -4.37
C TRP A 20 -17.28 14.39 -3.49
N ALA A 21 -16.05 14.91 -3.45
CA ALA A 21 -15.70 16.13 -2.74
C ALA A 21 -16.53 17.33 -3.25
N ALA A 22 -16.70 17.46 -4.57
CA ALA A 22 -17.51 18.53 -5.17
C ALA A 22 -19.00 18.44 -4.79
N LYS A 23 -19.56 17.22 -4.66
CA LYS A 23 -20.97 17.02 -4.27
C LYS A 23 -21.27 17.32 -2.81
N GLN A 24 -20.29 17.23 -1.93
CA GLN A 24 -20.44 17.51 -0.49
C GLN A 24 -20.58 19.02 -0.19
N GLY A 25 -20.68 19.85 -1.21
CA GLY A 25 -20.88 21.31 -1.04
C GLY A 25 -19.65 22.02 -0.47
N SER A 26 -18.51 21.34 -0.44
CA SER A 26 -17.23 21.86 0.06
C SER A 26 -16.53 22.78 -0.94
N GLY A 27 -17.26 23.40 -1.84
CA GLY A 27 -16.79 24.52 -2.63
C GLY A 27 -16.64 25.75 -1.74
N PHE A 28 -15.43 26.06 -1.31
CA PHE A 28 -15.04 27.36 -0.75
C PHE A 28 -16.01 27.98 0.29
N ALA A 29 -16.57 27.19 1.21
CA ALA A 29 -17.25 27.75 2.35
C ALA A 29 -16.19 28.32 3.32
N VAL A 30 -16.23 29.64 3.49
CA VAL A 30 -15.44 30.32 4.53
C VAL A 30 -16.21 30.16 5.83
N ASP A 31 -15.60 29.56 6.84
CA ASP A 31 -16.18 29.55 8.18
C ASP A 31 -16.28 31.00 8.68
N GLU A 32 -17.48 31.49 8.88
CA GLU A 32 -17.73 32.88 9.32
C GLU A 32 -17.09 33.24 10.67
N LEU A 33 -16.77 32.21 11.50
CA LEU A 33 -16.18 32.39 12.82
C LEU A 33 -14.64 32.44 12.80
N THR A 34 -13.99 31.73 11.89
CA THR A 34 -12.54 31.58 11.88
C THR A 34 -11.87 32.16 10.63
N GLY A 35 -12.62 32.55 9.61
CA GLY A 35 -12.09 33.04 8.33
C GLY A 35 -11.27 32.00 7.55
N GLN A 36 -11.28 30.74 7.98
CA GLN A 36 -10.57 29.65 7.29
C GLN A 36 -11.42 29.01 6.20
N LEU A 37 -10.77 28.68 5.08
CA LEU A 37 -11.35 27.94 3.99
C LEU A 37 -11.66 26.49 4.42
N THR A 38 -12.89 26.19 4.75
CA THR A 38 -13.33 24.87 5.21
C THR A 38 -13.38 23.80 4.10
N GLY A 39 -13.27 24.20 2.84
CA GLY A 39 -13.33 23.30 1.68
C GLY A 39 -12.05 22.49 1.38
N ILE A 40 -10.92 22.82 1.99
CA ILE A 40 -9.62 22.17 1.70
C ILE A 40 -9.56 20.72 2.23
N GLY A 41 -10.31 20.41 3.28
CA GLY A 41 -10.30 19.10 3.92
C GLY A 41 -10.73 17.94 3.01
N ASP A 42 -11.69 18.17 2.13
CA ASP A 42 -12.27 17.10 1.31
C ASP A 42 -11.42 16.77 0.08
N TYR A 43 -10.76 17.77 -0.51
CA TYR A 43 -9.80 17.56 -1.60
C TYR A 43 -8.49 16.92 -1.12
N ARG A 44 -8.19 16.95 0.17
CA ARG A 44 -6.99 16.32 0.73
C ARG A 44 -6.93 14.84 0.35
N ARG A 45 -8.04 14.12 0.38
CA ARG A 45 -8.10 12.69 0.00
C ARG A 45 -7.74 12.49 -1.47
N ALA A 46 -8.27 13.33 -2.37
CA ALA A 46 -7.93 13.27 -3.79
C ALA A 46 -6.45 13.56 -4.05
N VAL A 47 -5.88 14.56 -3.38
CA VAL A 47 -4.46 14.93 -3.49
C VAL A 47 -3.56 13.80 -2.97
N VAL A 48 -3.90 13.22 -1.81
CA VAL A 48 -3.15 12.08 -1.25
C VAL A 48 -3.22 10.87 -2.20
N GLN A 49 -4.38 10.60 -2.78
CA GLN A 49 -4.54 9.50 -3.75
C GLN A 49 -3.72 9.74 -5.03
N ALA A 50 -3.73 10.96 -5.55
CA ALA A 50 -2.93 11.32 -6.72
C ALA A 50 -1.42 11.20 -6.43
N GLY A 51 -0.98 11.66 -5.25
CA GLY A 51 0.40 11.51 -4.80
C GLY A 51 0.81 10.05 -4.65
N ALA A 52 -0.02 9.22 -4.02
CA ALA A 52 0.21 7.79 -3.89
C ALA A 52 0.29 7.08 -5.26
N ALA A 53 -0.59 7.45 -6.20
CA ALA A 53 -0.55 6.93 -7.56
C ALA A 53 0.74 7.32 -8.29
N ALA A 54 1.20 8.57 -8.17
CA ALA A 54 2.45 9.03 -8.75
C ALA A 54 3.67 8.27 -8.20
N ILE A 55 3.72 8.06 -6.87
CA ILE A 55 4.76 7.26 -6.21
C ILE A 55 4.69 5.81 -6.69
N GLY A 56 3.49 5.23 -6.78
CA GLY A 56 3.30 3.87 -7.27
C GLY A 56 3.80 3.68 -8.71
N ILE A 57 3.55 4.64 -9.60
CA ILE A 57 4.05 4.62 -10.97
C ILE A 57 5.58 4.70 -10.98
N LEU A 58 6.17 5.60 -10.19
CA LEU A 58 7.63 5.73 -10.09
C LEU A 58 8.27 4.41 -9.63
N VAL A 59 7.72 3.80 -8.57
CA VAL A 59 8.19 2.51 -8.05
C VAL A 59 8.03 1.41 -9.10
N ALA A 60 6.92 1.37 -9.83
CA ALA A 60 6.70 0.40 -10.90
C ALA A 60 7.73 0.51 -12.02
N ILE A 61 8.08 1.74 -12.42
CA ILE A 61 9.13 2.00 -13.43
C ILE A 61 10.49 1.54 -12.90
N LEU A 62 10.83 1.85 -11.64
CA LEU A 62 12.09 1.42 -11.03
C LEU A 62 12.17 -0.11 -10.94
N LEU A 63 11.12 -0.77 -10.48
CA LEU A 63 11.05 -2.22 -10.37
C LEU A 63 11.06 -2.93 -11.74
N SER A 64 10.54 -2.28 -12.78
CA SER A 64 10.57 -2.80 -14.16
C SER A 64 11.99 -3.01 -14.69
N ASN A 65 12.98 -2.31 -14.15
CA ASN A 65 14.39 -2.45 -14.51
C ASN A 65 15.13 -3.52 -13.69
N ILE A 66 14.47 -4.09 -12.67
CA ILE A 66 15.05 -5.12 -11.81
C ILE A 66 14.65 -6.49 -12.34
N ASP A 67 15.64 -7.37 -12.52
CA ASP A 67 15.35 -8.76 -12.86
C ASP A 67 14.64 -9.45 -11.68
N TYR A 68 13.43 -9.91 -11.92
CA TYR A 68 12.64 -10.63 -10.91
C TYR A 68 13.35 -11.88 -10.36
N ARG A 69 14.27 -12.49 -11.14
CA ARG A 69 15.06 -13.64 -10.70
C ARG A 69 15.99 -13.28 -9.53
N SER A 70 16.52 -12.06 -9.54
CA SER A 70 17.32 -11.54 -8.42
C SER A 70 16.47 -11.39 -7.16
N LEU A 71 15.24 -10.89 -7.29
CA LEU A 71 14.30 -10.79 -6.18
C LEU A 71 13.91 -12.16 -5.62
N VAL A 72 13.72 -13.14 -6.49
CA VAL A 72 13.42 -14.52 -6.09
C VAL A 72 14.61 -15.17 -5.36
N ASN A 73 15.84 -14.92 -5.79
CA ASN A 73 17.03 -15.48 -5.15
C ASN A 73 17.25 -14.97 -3.72
N VAL A 74 16.79 -13.78 -3.39
CA VAL A 74 16.85 -13.21 -2.02
C VAL A 74 15.58 -13.49 -1.21
N TRP A 75 14.82 -14.53 -1.57
CA TRP A 75 13.57 -14.89 -0.90
C TRP A 75 13.67 -14.98 0.63
N PRO A 76 14.74 -15.49 1.26
CA PRO A 76 14.79 -15.54 2.72
C PRO A 76 14.79 -14.13 3.33
N VAL A 77 15.46 -13.17 2.66
CA VAL A 77 15.58 -11.80 3.15
C VAL A 77 14.21 -11.11 3.16
N HIS A 78 13.48 -11.16 2.06
CA HIS A 78 12.17 -10.50 2.02
C HIS A 78 11.13 -11.22 2.87
N VAL A 79 11.23 -12.54 3.05
CA VAL A 79 10.37 -13.30 3.97
C VAL A 79 10.63 -12.87 5.43
N VAL A 80 11.89 -12.87 5.88
CA VAL A 80 12.25 -12.46 7.24
C VAL A 80 11.86 -11.01 7.50
N LEU A 81 12.12 -10.11 6.55
CA LEU A 81 11.74 -8.69 6.67
C LEU A 81 10.22 -8.53 6.78
N THR A 82 9.47 -9.25 5.96
CA THR A 82 8.00 -9.18 5.96
C THR A 82 7.42 -9.71 7.27
N TRP A 83 7.89 -10.86 7.74
CA TRP A 83 7.47 -11.40 9.03
C TRP A 83 7.88 -10.49 10.19
N GLY A 84 9.08 -9.90 10.15
CA GLY A 84 9.54 -8.93 11.12
C GLY A 84 8.65 -7.68 11.21
N LEU A 85 8.00 -7.30 10.11
CA LEU A 85 7.04 -6.20 10.09
C LEU A 85 5.62 -6.64 10.50
N VAL A 86 5.20 -7.86 10.17
CA VAL A 86 3.84 -8.33 10.48
C VAL A 86 3.70 -8.77 11.93
N LEU A 87 4.69 -9.52 12.48
CA LEU A 87 4.61 -10.06 13.84
C LEU A 87 4.38 -8.99 14.92
N PRO A 88 5.04 -7.82 14.90
CA PRO A 88 4.78 -6.79 15.90
C PRO A 88 3.32 -6.32 15.91
N THR A 89 2.66 -6.25 14.75
CA THR A 89 1.25 -5.80 14.68
C THR A 89 0.26 -6.81 15.28
N LEU A 90 0.65 -8.08 15.42
CA LEU A 90 -0.17 -9.09 16.06
C LEU A 90 -0.18 -8.98 17.59
N VAL A 91 0.93 -8.51 18.16
CA VAL A 91 1.13 -8.45 19.62
C VAL A 91 0.97 -7.02 20.15
N ILE A 92 1.45 -6.04 19.40
CA ILE A 92 1.49 -4.64 19.81
C ILE A 92 0.24 -3.94 19.29
N ARG A 93 -0.53 -3.34 20.20
CA ARG A 93 -1.74 -2.60 19.87
C ARG A 93 -1.57 -1.13 20.23
N ASN A 94 -1.61 -0.27 19.23
CA ASN A 94 -1.65 1.19 19.36
C ASN A 94 -0.52 1.79 20.23
N VAL A 95 0.70 1.24 20.12
CA VAL A 95 1.87 1.76 20.82
C VAL A 95 2.58 2.77 19.95
N THR A 96 2.74 4.00 20.49
CA THR A 96 3.39 5.10 19.78
C THR A 96 4.82 5.29 20.29
N ILE A 97 5.79 5.23 19.37
CA ILE A 97 7.22 5.44 19.65
C ILE A 97 7.68 6.60 18.74
N GLY A 98 7.75 7.81 19.30
CA GLY A 98 8.05 9.01 18.52
C GLY A 98 7.00 9.27 17.43
N PRO A 99 7.36 9.39 16.14
CA PRO A 99 6.42 9.61 15.04
C PRO A 99 5.72 8.33 14.56
N LEU A 100 6.16 7.15 15.04
CA LEU A 100 5.69 5.83 14.60
C LEU A 100 4.70 5.26 15.61
N THR A 101 3.50 4.89 15.13
CA THR A 101 2.52 4.10 15.89
C THR A 101 2.44 2.70 15.28
N ILE A 102 2.68 1.68 16.10
CA ILE A 102 2.58 0.27 15.74
C ILE A 102 1.23 -0.27 16.19
N GLY A 103 0.59 -1.08 15.35
CA GLY A 103 -0.74 -1.60 15.64
C GLY A 103 -1.80 -0.50 15.65
N TYR A 104 -1.74 0.44 14.71
CA TYR A 104 -2.74 1.49 14.56
C TYR A 104 -4.05 0.91 14.01
N ASN A 105 -5.16 1.33 14.58
CA ASN A 105 -6.49 1.01 14.09
C ASN A 105 -6.94 2.09 13.10
N ALA A 106 -7.02 1.72 11.82
CA ALA A 106 -7.48 2.62 10.77
C ALA A 106 -8.98 2.44 10.52
N GLY A 107 -9.83 3.10 11.30
CA GLY A 107 -11.26 3.16 11.02
C GLY A 107 -12.17 2.51 12.06
N ASP A 108 -11.84 2.60 13.34
CA ASP A 108 -12.67 2.13 14.48
C ASP A 108 -13.10 0.65 14.40
N THR A 109 -12.31 -0.16 13.71
CA THR A 109 -12.46 -1.60 13.67
C THR A 109 -11.45 -2.25 14.63
N ASP A 110 -11.69 -3.44 15.14
CA ASP A 110 -10.73 -4.18 15.98
C ASP A 110 -9.47 -4.66 15.21
N ASN A 111 -9.15 -3.99 14.11
CA ASN A 111 -8.04 -4.34 13.25
C ASN A 111 -6.81 -3.45 13.52
N TYR A 112 -5.85 -3.96 14.27
CA TYR A 112 -4.61 -3.30 14.67
C TYR A 112 -3.42 -3.60 13.75
N SER A 113 -3.65 -3.89 12.48
CA SER A 113 -2.63 -4.33 11.51
C SER A 113 -1.90 -3.22 10.76
N TRP A 114 -2.02 -1.97 11.19
CA TRP A 114 -1.45 -0.82 10.51
C TRP A 114 -0.27 -0.22 11.27
N TYR A 115 0.68 0.31 10.50
CA TYR A 115 1.67 1.27 10.99
C TYR A 115 1.23 2.68 10.60
N LYS A 116 1.35 3.63 11.52
CA LYS A 116 1.12 5.05 11.25
C LYS A 116 2.41 5.81 11.48
N LEU A 117 2.87 6.51 10.47
CA LEU A 117 4.06 7.37 10.52
C LEU A 117 3.62 8.81 10.23
N GLY A 118 3.42 9.60 11.25
CA GLY A 118 2.88 10.96 11.10
C GLY A 118 1.49 10.95 10.43
N GLY A 119 1.39 11.50 9.22
CA GLY A 119 0.16 11.52 8.42
C GLY A 119 -0.03 10.34 7.46
N PHE A 120 0.93 9.42 7.38
CA PHE A 120 0.92 8.28 6.48
C PHE A 120 0.62 6.98 7.23
N THR A 121 -0.27 6.15 6.68
CA THR A 121 -0.58 4.81 7.20
C THR A 121 -0.16 3.75 6.21
N PHE A 122 0.41 2.67 6.72
CA PHE A 122 0.95 1.58 5.93
C PHE A 122 0.56 0.24 6.57
N GLN A 123 0.13 -0.73 5.74
CA GLN A 123 -0.24 -2.06 6.19
C GLN A 123 0.83 -3.08 5.77
N PRO A 124 1.57 -3.69 6.71
CA PRO A 124 2.64 -4.65 6.39
C PRO A 124 2.16 -5.88 5.65
N THR A 125 0.91 -6.28 5.84
CA THR A 125 0.32 -7.43 5.15
C THR A 125 0.24 -7.27 3.64
N GLU A 126 0.27 -6.03 3.11
CA GLU A 126 0.35 -5.79 1.66
C GLU A 126 1.72 -6.22 1.11
N LEU A 127 2.80 -5.97 1.85
CA LEU A 127 4.13 -6.50 1.49
C LEU A 127 4.19 -8.03 1.65
N ALA A 128 3.51 -8.58 2.66
CA ALA A 128 3.45 -10.02 2.87
C ALA A 128 2.84 -10.75 1.68
N LYS A 129 1.82 -10.19 1.05
CA LYS A 129 1.21 -10.76 -0.17
C LYS A 129 2.23 -10.85 -1.31
N ILE A 130 3.01 -9.79 -1.53
CA ILE A 130 4.03 -9.76 -2.59
C ILE A 130 5.11 -10.81 -2.31
N SER A 131 5.63 -10.83 -1.07
CA SER A 131 6.62 -11.83 -0.64
C SER A 131 6.10 -13.25 -0.80
N PHE A 132 4.86 -13.52 -0.42
CA PHE A 132 4.22 -14.82 -0.57
C PHE A 132 4.12 -15.24 -2.05
N ILE A 133 3.65 -14.37 -2.92
CA ILE A 133 3.50 -14.66 -4.36
C ILE A 133 4.86 -15.02 -4.97
N LEU A 134 5.92 -14.24 -4.70
CA LEU A 134 7.26 -14.51 -5.21
C LEU A 134 7.81 -15.84 -4.72
N THR A 135 7.69 -16.11 -3.41
CA THR A 135 8.19 -17.35 -2.79
C THR A 135 7.41 -18.56 -3.30
N PHE A 136 6.09 -18.45 -3.39
CA PHE A 136 5.24 -19.53 -3.88
C PHE A 136 5.50 -19.88 -5.35
N ALA A 137 5.64 -18.86 -6.20
CA ALA A 137 5.97 -19.06 -7.61
C ALA A 137 7.31 -19.77 -7.79
N MET A 138 8.31 -19.43 -6.98
CA MET A 138 9.62 -20.12 -6.98
C MET A 138 9.48 -21.60 -6.59
N HIS A 139 8.76 -21.89 -5.51
CA HIS A 139 8.57 -23.27 -5.05
C HIS A 139 7.81 -24.10 -6.07
N LEU A 140 6.78 -23.56 -6.72
CA LEU A 140 6.07 -24.22 -7.81
C LEU A 140 6.99 -24.53 -9.00
N ASN A 141 7.80 -23.56 -9.42
CA ASN A 141 8.73 -23.75 -10.52
C ASN A 141 9.73 -24.87 -10.22
N ASN A 142 10.26 -24.92 -9.01
CA ASN A 142 11.16 -25.98 -8.58
C ASN A 142 10.45 -27.34 -8.54
N ALA A 143 9.24 -27.41 -7.99
CA ALA A 143 8.46 -28.65 -7.93
C ALA A 143 8.18 -29.21 -9.32
N VAL A 144 7.80 -28.38 -10.29
CA VAL A 144 7.56 -28.77 -11.68
C VAL A 144 8.86 -29.31 -12.32
N SER A 145 9.98 -28.63 -12.11
CA SER A 145 11.28 -29.10 -12.62
C SER A 145 11.67 -30.47 -12.09
N TYR A 146 11.42 -30.74 -10.80
CA TYR A 146 11.68 -32.06 -10.20
C TYR A 146 10.78 -33.17 -10.78
N THR A 147 9.53 -32.88 -11.06
CA THR A 147 8.60 -33.87 -11.64
C THR A 147 8.98 -34.24 -13.08
N HIS A 148 9.41 -33.25 -13.87
CA HIS A 148 9.88 -33.51 -15.24
C HIS A 148 11.17 -34.34 -15.29
N LEU A 149 12.10 -34.13 -14.38
CA LEU A 149 13.34 -34.92 -14.33
C LEU A 149 13.12 -36.36 -13.87
N ARG A 150 12.05 -36.66 -13.17
CA ARG A 150 11.73 -38.00 -12.66
C ARG A 150 10.89 -38.83 -13.64
N ALA A 151 10.35 -38.18 -14.67
CA ALA A 151 9.52 -38.83 -15.71
C ALA A 151 10.34 -39.36 -16.91
N HIS A 152 11.66 -39.20 -16.91
CA HIS A 152 12.63 -39.76 -17.84
C HIS A 152 13.58 -40.73 -17.09
#